data_dff9ea89148ec02ba3f3fcc8624b7df8
#
_entry.id   dff9ea89148ec02ba3f3fcc8624b7df8
#
_cell.length_a   1.000
_cell.length_b   1.000
_cell.length_c   1.000
_cell.angle_alpha   90.00
_cell.angle_beta   90.00
_cell.angle_gamma   90.00
#
_symmetry.space_group_name_H-M   'P 1'
#
loop_
_entity.id
_entity.type
_entity.pdbx_description
1 polymer ?
#
loop_
_entity_poly.entity_id
_entity_poly.type
_entity_poly.pdbx_seq_one_letter_code
_entity_poly.pdbx_strand_id
1 'polypeptide(L)'
;MTNIEMRMNIYVKRKHVLLGVTGGIASYKIATLASLLVKAQADVHVIMTENAVNFINPITFETLTGHKCITDTFDRNFEFKVEHIALAQLADVVMVAPATANVMAKLAHGLADDMLTTTVLASRAPKIIAPAMNTAMYENPVTQDNIELLKHYGMEVITPSTGHLACGDNGTGK
;
A
#
# COMPACT_ATOMS: atom_id res chain seq x y z
N MET A 1 3.37 26.00 -5.55
CA MET A 1 2.86 24.71 -6.03
C MET A 1 3.78 24.23 -7.12
N THR A 2 4.45 23.09 -6.93
CA THR A 2 5.41 22.56 -7.91
C THR A 2 4.65 21.97 -9.11
N ASN A 3 5.34 21.80 -10.25
CA ASN A 3 4.76 21.20 -11.47
C ASN A 3 4.25 19.77 -11.24
N ILE A 4 4.83 19.06 -10.25
CA ILE A 4 4.44 17.72 -9.81
C ILE A 4 3.11 17.79 -9.03
N GLU A 5 2.96 18.73 -8.11
CA GLU A 5 1.73 18.94 -7.33
C GLU A 5 0.56 19.31 -8.23
N MET A 6 0.80 20.14 -9.26
CA MET A 6 -0.23 20.51 -10.23
C MET A 6 -0.68 19.33 -11.08
N ARG A 7 0.22 18.45 -11.50
CA ARG A 7 -0.10 17.21 -12.23
C ARG A 7 -0.85 16.22 -11.35
N MET A 8 -0.41 15.97 -10.12
CA MET A 8 -1.13 15.09 -9.18
C MET A 8 -2.56 15.56 -8.96
N ASN A 9 -2.80 16.85 -8.78
CA ASN A 9 -4.15 17.40 -8.59
C ASN A 9 -5.11 17.10 -9.76
N ILE A 10 -4.62 17.02 -10.98
CA ILE A 10 -5.47 16.76 -12.16
C ILE A 10 -5.89 15.28 -12.22
N TYR A 11 -4.98 14.35 -11.89
CA TYR A 11 -5.22 12.92 -12.07
C TYR A 11 -5.87 12.22 -10.87
N VAL A 12 -5.63 12.69 -9.65
CA VAL A 12 -6.12 12.03 -8.43
C VAL A 12 -7.29 12.73 -7.75
N LYS A 13 -7.65 13.92 -8.22
CA LYS A 13 -8.77 14.70 -7.68
C LYS A 13 -10.09 13.91 -7.72
N ARG A 14 -10.74 13.75 -6.56
CA ARG A 14 -11.98 12.99 -6.38
C ARG A 14 -11.86 11.50 -6.71
N LYS A 15 -10.64 10.96 -6.76
CA LYS A 15 -10.39 9.53 -6.90
C LYS A 15 -10.35 8.86 -5.54
N HIS A 16 -10.95 7.69 -5.46
CA HIS A 16 -10.85 6.83 -4.28
C HIS A 16 -9.55 6.03 -4.35
N VAL A 17 -8.62 6.38 -3.49
CA VAL A 17 -7.32 5.72 -3.38
C VAL A 17 -7.35 4.78 -2.19
N LEU A 18 -7.23 3.49 -2.44
CA LEU A 18 -7.03 2.50 -1.40
C LEU A 18 -5.54 2.31 -1.15
N LEU A 19 -5.07 2.70 0.03
CA LEU A 19 -3.68 2.66 0.42
C LEU A 19 -3.45 1.51 1.40
N GLY A 20 -2.74 0.47 0.96
CA GLY A 20 -2.32 -0.66 1.77
C GLY A 20 -0.95 -0.42 2.38
N VAL A 21 -0.86 -0.42 3.71
CA VAL A 21 0.39 -0.20 4.45
C VAL A 21 0.85 -1.50 5.08
N THR A 22 2.09 -1.93 4.80
CA THR A 22 2.63 -3.18 5.32
C THR A 22 3.78 -2.98 6.30
N GLY A 23 4.11 -4.00 7.08
CA GLY A 23 5.04 -3.93 8.21
C GLY A 23 6.50 -3.79 7.81
N GLY A 24 6.96 -2.56 7.64
CA GLY A 24 8.34 -2.22 7.37
C GLY A 24 8.67 -0.80 7.81
N ILE A 25 9.94 -0.52 8.08
CA ILE A 25 10.38 0.80 8.55
C ILE A 25 9.93 1.94 7.62
N ALA A 26 9.80 1.69 6.31
CA ALA A 26 9.36 2.71 5.35
C ALA A 26 7.90 3.16 5.53
N SER A 27 7.12 2.51 6.43
CA SER A 27 5.71 2.88 6.71
C SER A 27 5.57 4.32 7.18
N TYR A 28 6.57 4.88 7.88
CA TYR A 28 6.53 6.29 8.31
C TYR A 28 6.44 7.28 7.13
N LYS A 29 7.00 6.91 5.96
CA LYS A 29 6.94 7.76 4.75
C LYS A 29 5.53 7.83 4.17
N ILE A 30 4.71 6.81 4.43
CA ILE A 30 3.38 6.70 3.85
C ILE A 30 2.40 7.70 4.48
N ALA A 31 2.65 8.14 5.71
CA ALA A 31 1.91 9.26 6.28
C ALA A 31 2.06 10.53 5.43
N THR A 32 3.27 10.80 4.92
CA THR A 32 3.50 11.92 4.00
C THR A 32 2.76 11.71 2.67
N LEU A 33 2.79 10.50 2.12
CA LEU A 33 2.06 10.17 0.89
C LEU A 33 0.55 10.37 1.08
N ALA A 34 -0.03 9.84 2.16
CA ALA A 34 -1.45 10.03 2.49
C ALA A 34 -1.82 11.52 2.57
N SER A 35 -1.01 12.32 3.27
CA SER A 35 -1.19 13.78 3.35
C SER A 35 -1.14 14.46 1.98
N LEU A 36 -0.23 14.05 1.10
CA LEU A 36 -0.13 14.61 -0.26
C LEU A 36 -1.34 14.25 -1.12
N LEU A 37 -1.83 13.00 -1.04
CA LEU A 37 -3.01 12.55 -1.75
C LEU A 37 -4.27 13.31 -1.30
N VAL A 38 -4.46 13.48 0.02
CA VAL A 38 -5.57 14.26 0.57
C VAL A 38 -5.49 15.72 0.15
N LYS A 39 -4.30 16.35 0.17
CA LYS A 39 -4.09 17.71 -0.35
C LYS A 39 -4.40 17.81 -1.84
N ALA A 40 -4.17 16.75 -2.60
CA ALA A 40 -4.54 16.64 -4.00
C ALA A 40 -6.04 16.34 -4.21
N GLN A 41 -6.84 16.37 -3.13
CA GLN A 41 -8.29 16.14 -3.15
C GLN A 41 -8.69 14.71 -3.56
N ALA A 42 -7.82 13.72 -3.34
CA ALA A 42 -8.20 12.32 -3.37
C ALA A 42 -8.97 11.95 -2.11
N ASP A 43 -9.86 10.98 -2.24
CA ASP A 43 -10.51 10.31 -1.11
C ASP A 43 -9.69 9.07 -0.77
N VAL A 44 -9.00 9.11 0.39
CA VAL A 44 -7.98 8.12 0.74
C VAL A 44 -8.47 7.22 1.86
N HIS A 45 -8.57 5.92 1.58
CA HIS A 45 -8.86 4.87 2.55
C HIS A 45 -7.61 4.05 2.84
N VAL A 46 -7.38 3.71 4.10
CA VAL A 46 -6.15 3.03 4.52
C VAL A 46 -6.46 1.68 5.15
N ILE A 47 -5.78 0.65 4.66
CA ILE A 47 -5.74 -0.67 5.29
C ILE A 47 -4.31 -0.92 5.73
N MET A 48 -4.13 -1.33 6.99
CA MET A 48 -2.83 -1.71 7.54
C MET A 48 -2.80 -3.21 7.84
N THR A 49 -1.69 -3.85 7.51
CA THR A 49 -1.44 -5.21 8.04
C THR A 49 -1.16 -5.15 9.53
N GLU A 50 -1.40 -6.25 10.24
CA GLU A 50 -1.08 -6.40 11.68
C GLU A 50 0.36 -5.96 11.98
N ASN A 51 1.32 -6.37 11.15
CA ASN A 51 2.72 -5.98 11.33
C ASN A 51 2.98 -4.49 11.08
N ALA A 52 2.17 -3.79 10.29
CA ALA A 52 2.34 -2.37 10.05
C ALA A 52 2.06 -1.53 11.30
N VAL A 53 1.15 -1.97 12.15
CA VAL A 53 0.77 -1.28 13.40
C VAL A 53 1.96 -1.15 14.37
N ASN A 54 2.95 -2.04 14.27
CA ASN A 54 4.17 -1.96 15.07
C ASN A 54 5.12 -0.82 14.64
N PHE A 55 4.96 -0.28 13.42
CA PHE A 55 5.82 0.79 12.89
C PHE A 55 5.17 2.16 12.89
N ILE A 56 3.84 2.22 12.75
CA ILE A 56 3.07 3.45 12.73
C ILE A 56 1.68 3.20 13.29
N ASN A 57 1.19 4.14 14.11
CA ASN A 57 -0.12 3.98 14.73
C ASN A 57 -1.25 4.29 13.70
N PRO A 58 -2.32 3.48 13.64
CA PRO A 58 -3.50 3.72 12.78
C PRO A 58 -4.09 5.12 12.88
N ILE A 59 -4.11 5.71 14.10
CA ILE A 59 -4.62 7.07 14.36
C ILE A 59 -3.93 8.14 13.49
N THR A 60 -2.69 7.89 13.05
CA THR A 60 -1.96 8.80 12.16
C THR A 60 -2.69 8.92 10.82
N PHE A 61 -3.11 7.80 10.26
CA PHE A 61 -3.84 7.79 8.99
C PHE A 61 -5.27 8.28 9.14
N GLU A 62 -5.95 7.92 10.23
CA GLU A 62 -7.31 8.40 10.54
C GLU A 62 -7.36 9.93 10.63
N THR A 63 -6.37 10.53 11.32
CA THR A 63 -6.25 11.99 11.42
C THR A 63 -5.99 12.65 10.07
N LEU A 64 -5.19 12.02 9.20
CA LEU A 64 -4.82 12.58 7.90
C LEU A 64 -5.93 12.45 6.86
N THR A 65 -6.66 11.33 6.86
CA THR A 65 -7.64 10.99 5.80
C THR A 65 -9.07 11.31 6.19
N GLY A 66 -9.37 11.42 7.48
CA GLY A 66 -10.74 11.57 8.00
C GLY A 66 -11.55 10.25 7.95
N HIS A 67 -10.94 9.13 7.59
CA HIS A 67 -11.55 7.81 7.55
C HIS A 67 -10.92 6.89 8.60
N LYS A 68 -11.69 5.92 9.08
CA LYS A 68 -11.16 4.86 9.94
C LYS A 68 -10.08 4.06 9.21
N CYS A 69 -8.97 3.81 9.87
CA CYS A 69 -7.91 2.93 9.38
C CYS A 69 -8.25 1.48 9.73
N ILE A 70 -8.30 0.62 8.74
CA ILE A 70 -8.75 -0.76 8.90
C ILE A 70 -7.53 -1.65 9.12
N THR A 71 -7.57 -2.42 10.20
CA THR A 71 -6.46 -3.31 10.62
C THR A 71 -6.89 -4.76 10.76
N ASP A 72 -8.17 -5.05 10.94
CA ASP A 72 -8.72 -6.38 11.20
C ASP A 72 -9.85 -6.70 10.22
N THR A 73 -9.87 -7.94 9.73
CA THR A 73 -10.93 -8.47 8.86
C THR A 73 -12.24 -8.70 9.61
N PHE A 74 -12.18 -8.93 10.92
CA PHE A 74 -13.30 -9.37 11.76
C PHE A 74 -13.68 -8.36 12.87
N ASP A 75 -13.42 -7.08 12.66
CA ASP A 75 -13.87 -6.05 13.59
C ASP A 75 -15.41 -6.08 13.67
N ARG A 76 -15.95 -6.49 14.83
CA ARG A 76 -17.39 -6.68 15.07
C ARG A 76 -18.18 -5.39 15.27
N ASN A 77 -17.53 -4.24 15.27
CA ASN A 77 -18.17 -2.93 15.45
C ASN A 77 -18.75 -2.35 14.15
N PHE A 78 -19.03 -3.19 13.16
CA PHE A 78 -19.46 -2.80 11.82
C PHE A 78 -20.96 -2.98 11.55
N GLU A 79 -21.51 -1.97 10.84
CA GLU A 79 -22.73 -2.13 10.07
C GLU A 79 -22.52 -3.22 8.99
N PHE A 80 -23.56 -4.00 8.72
CA PHE A 80 -23.66 -5.23 7.92
C PHE A 80 -23.15 -5.17 6.46
N LYS A 81 -22.05 -4.46 6.15
CA LYS A 81 -21.40 -4.49 4.85
C LYS A 81 -20.06 -5.22 4.96
N VAL A 82 -19.87 -6.17 4.04
CA VAL A 82 -18.59 -6.88 3.91
C VAL A 82 -17.55 -5.86 3.45
N GLU A 83 -16.81 -5.29 4.39
CA GLU A 83 -16.01 -4.09 4.24
C GLU A 83 -14.94 -4.20 3.15
N HIS A 84 -14.25 -5.37 3.07
CA HIS A 84 -13.25 -5.60 2.02
C HIS A 84 -13.87 -5.58 0.61
N ILE A 85 -15.11 -6.03 0.44
CA ILE A 85 -15.82 -5.96 -0.84
C ILE A 85 -16.21 -4.52 -1.15
N ALA A 86 -16.74 -3.79 -0.17
CA ALA A 86 -17.13 -2.39 -0.36
C ALA A 86 -15.93 -1.52 -0.77
N LEU A 87 -14.79 -1.66 -0.10
CA LEU A 87 -13.55 -0.96 -0.43
C LEU A 87 -12.96 -1.39 -1.78
N ALA A 88 -13.00 -2.72 -2.07
CA ALA A 88 -12.53 -3.23 -3.35
C ALA A 88 -13.33 -2.67 -4.55
N GLN A 89 -14.64 -2.46 -4.36
CA GLN A 89 -15.51 -1.87 -5.38
C GLN A 89 -15.40 -0.35 -5.48
N LEU A 90 -15.15 0.32 -4.35
CA LEU A 90 -15.02 1.77 -4.27
C LEU A 90 -13.73 2.27 -4.93
N ALA A 91 -12.64 1.52 -4.81
CA ALA A 91 -11.32 1.95 -5.21
C ALA A 91 -11.20 2.23 -6.71
N ASP A 92 -10.74 3.42 -7.08
CA ASP A 92 -10.28 3.78 -8.42
C ASP A 92 -8.84 3.27 -8.66
N VAL A 93 -8.05 3.17 -7.61
CA VAL A 93 -6.69 2.64 -7.61
C VAL A 93 -6.35 2.03 -6.25
N VAL A 94 -5.63 0.93 -6.25
CA VAL A 94 -5.06 0.30 -5.05
C VAL A 94 -3.56 0.50 -5.07
N MET A 95 -3.00 1.05 -4.00
CA MET A 95 -1.57 1.22 -3.83
C MET A 95 -1.11 0.47 -2.58
N VAL A 96 -0.17 -0.47 -2.73
CA VAL A 96 0.46 -1.16 -1.60
C VAL A 96 1.84 -0.54 -1.38
N ALA A 97 1.95 0.27 -0.35
CA ALA A 97 3.14 1.04 -0.01
C ALA A 97 3.29 1.21 1.52
N PRO A 98 4.43 0.83 2.11
CA PRO A 98 5.47 0.01 1.50
C PRO A 98 4.96 -1.40 1.27
N ALA A 99 5.46 -2.10 0.24
CA ALA A 99 5.19 -3.52 0.02
C ALA A 99 6.39 -4.36 0.50
N THR A 100 6.18 -5.13 1.57
CA THR A 100 7.18 -6.08 2.06
C THR A 100 7.26 -7.31 1.14
N ALA A 101 8.38 -8.03 1.16
CA ALA A 101 8.55 -9.29 0.43
C ALA A 101 7.44 -10.29 0.77
N ASN A 102 7.03 -10.38 2.04
CA ASN A 102 5.93 -11.23 2.48
C ASN A 102 4.61 -10.90 1.80
N VAL A 103 4.21 -9.62 1.81
CA VAL A 103 2.94 -9.22 1.19
C VAL A 103 3.00 -9.37 -0.33
N MET A 104 4.14 -9.07 -0.96
CA MET A 104 4.34 -9.30 -2.39
C MET A 104 4.18 -10.77 -2.76
N ALA A 105 4.77 -11.69 -1.97
CA ALA A 105 4.59 -13.13 -2.17
C ALA A 105 3.12 -13.55 -2.03
N LYS A 106 2.41 -13.06 -1.00
CA LYS A 106 0.98 -13.32 -0.83
C LYS A 106 0.16 -12.87 -2.04
N LEU A 107 0.36 -11.63 -2.50
CA LEU A 107 -0.34 -11.08 -3.66
C LEU A 107 -0.01 -11.85 -4.95
N ALA A 108 1.24 -12.24 -5.16
CA ALA A 108 1.68 -13.00 -6.32
C ALA A 108 1.04 -14.39 -6.39
N HIS A 109 0.75 -15.01 -5.24
CA HIS A 109 0.18 -16.35 -5.17
C HIS A 109 -1.29 -16.39 -4.75
N GLY A 110 -1.97 -15.24 -4.66
CA GLY A 110 -3.39 -15.17 -4.33
C GLY A 110 -3.73 -15.57 -2.89
N LEU A 111 -2.78 -15.46 -1.97
CA LEU A 111 -3.02 -15.67 -0.55
C LEU A 111 -3.76 -14.47 0.05
N ALA A 112 -4.95 -14.71 0.59
CA ALA A 112 -5.86 -13.69 1.10
C ALA A 112 -6.26 -14.02 2.55
N ASP A 113 -5.27 -13.94 3.45
CA ASP A 113 -5.38 -14.35 4.85
C ASP A 113 -5.47 -13.16 5.82
N ASP A 114 -5.48 -11.92 5.28
CA ASP A 114 -5.69 -10.68 6.03
C ASP A 114 -6.58 -9.69 5.25
N MET A 115 -6.99 -8.61 5.90
CA MET A 115 -7.88 -7.60 5.33
C MET A 115 -7.30 -6.98 4.05
N LEU A 116 -6.00 -6.67 4.03
CA LEU A 116 -5.35 -6.05 2.88
C LEU A 116 -5.33 -7.00 1.67
N THR A 117 -4.82 -8.20 1.86
CA THR A 117 -4.66 -9.18 0.77
C THR A 117 -6.01 -9.63 0.22
N THR A 118 -7.03 -9.78 1.08
CA THR A 118 -8.40 -10.09 0.68
C THR A 118 -9.01 -8.96 -0.17
N THR A 119 -8.84 -7.70 0.26
CA THR A 119 -9.35 -6.54 -0.48
C THR A 119 -8.66 -6.37 -1.83
N VAL A 120 -7.32 -6.54 -1.87
CA VAL A 120 -6.55 -6.47 -3.12
C VAL A 120 -6.98 -7.55 -4.11
N LEU A 121 -7.22 -8.78 -3.63
CA LEU A 121 -7.67 -9.90 -4.47
C LEU A 121 -9.08 -9.67 -5.01
N ALA A 122 -9.98 -9.07 -4.22
CA ALA A 122 -11.36 -8.75 -4.63
C ALA A 122 -11.46 -7.53 -5.56
N SER A 123 -10.45 -6.65 -5.57
CA SER A 123 -10.49 -5.40 -6.34
C SER A 123 -10.15 -5.60 -7.82
N ARG A 124 -10.92 -4.92 -8.68
CA ARG A 124 -10.66 -4.80 -10.14
C ARG A 124 -9.88 -3.55 -10.51
N ALA A 125 -9.67 -2.64 -9.55
CA ALA A 125 -8.91 -1.41 -9.78
C ALA A 125 -7.45 -1.69 -10.17
N PRO A 126 -6.79 -0.82 -10.93
CA PRO A 126 -5.35 -0.86 -11.15
C PRO A 126 -4.58 -0.93 -9.82
N LYS A 127 -3.51 -1.71 -9.79
CA LYS A 127 -2.73 -1.95 -8.58
C LYS A 127 -1.31 -1.46 -8.78
N ILE A 128 -0.82 -0.68 -7.81
CA ILE A 128 0.56 -0.15 -7.77
C ILE A 128 1.23 -0.73 -6.53
N ILE A 129 2.36 -1.39 -6.73
CA ILE A 129 3.14 -2.03 -5.67
C ILE A 129 4.46 -1.28 -5.51
N ALA A 130 4.73 -0.79 -4.32
CA ALA A 130 5.97 -0.06 -3.99
C ALA A 130 6.85 -0.91 -3.05
N PRO A 131 7.76 -1.74 -3.58
CA PRO A 131 8.63 -2.60 -2.78
C PRO A 131 9.52 -1.77 -1.86
N ALA A 132 9.65 -2.21 -0.59
CA ALA A 132 10.61 -1.65 0.35
C ALA A 132 11.10 -2.74 1.30
N MET A 133 12.39 -3.06 1.20
CA MET A 133 13.04 -4.11 1.98
C MET A 133 14.57 -3.96 1.95
N ASN A 134 15.27 -4.80 2.71
CA ASN A 134 16.72 -4.92 2.63
C ASN A 134 17.16 -5.36 1.22
N THR A 135 18.34 -4.93 0.78
CA THR A 135 18.88 -5.20 -0.56
C THR A 135 18.96 -6.70 -0.86
N ALA A 136 19.49 -7.51 0.07
CA ALA A 136 19.59 -8.95 -0.13
C ALA A 136 18.22 -9.63 -0.27
N MET A 137 17.19 -9.12 0.45
CA MET A 137 15.81 -9.59 0.26
C MET A 137 15.25 -9.19 -1.10
N TYR A 138 15.55 -7.98 -1.57
CA TYR A 138 15.09 -7.50 -2.87
C TYR A 138 15.75 -8.28 -4.02
N GLU A 139 17.07 -8.52 -3.93
CA GLU A 139 17.84 -9.24 -4.94
C GLU A 139 17.64 -10.77 -4.87
N ASN A 140 16.96 -11.27 -3.84
CA ASN A 140 16.69 -12.71 -3.73
C ASN A 140 15.87 -13.21 -4.93
N PRO A 141 16.28 -14.31 -5.60
CA PRO A 141 15.57 -14.82 -6.76
C PRO A 141 14.07 -15.02 -6.55
N VAL A 142 13.66 -15.53 -5.38
CA VAL A 142 12.25 -15.73 -5.04
C VAL A 142 11.48 -14.38 -5.02
N THR A 143 12.11 -13.31 -4.54
CA THR A 143 11.51 -11.98 -4.55
C THR A 143 11.39 -11.44 -5.98
N GLN A 144 12.43 -11.65 -6.80
CA GLN A 144 12.40 -11.23 -8.21
C GLN A 144 11.35 -12.01 -9.00
N ASP A 145 11.23 -13.32 -8.80
CA ASP A 145 10.18 -14.14 -9.42
C ASP A 145 8.78 -13.64 -9.02
N ASN A 146 8.56 -13.29 -7.74
CA ASN A 146 7.31 -12.71 -7.29
C ASN A 146 7.02 -11.34 -7.93
N ILE A 147 8.04 -10.51 -8.14
CA ILE A 147 7.89 -9.22 -8.84
C ILE A 147 7.42 -9.46 -10.28
N GLU A 148 8.06 -10.38 -11.00
CA GLU A 148 7.68 -10.69 -12.37
C GLU A 148 6.27 -11.30 -12.44
N LEU A 149 5.89 -12.12 -11.45
CA LEU A 149 4.55 -12.69 -11.38
C LEU A 149 3.49 -11.62 -11.12
N LEU A 150 3.76 -10.64 -10.24
CA LEU A 150 2.87 -9.50 -10.01
C LEU A 150 2.67 -8.67 -11.29
N LYS A 151 3.75 -8.40 -12.03
CA LYS A 151 3.71 -7.72 -13.33
C LYS A 151 2.91 -8.52 -14.37
N HIS A 152 3.12 -9.85 -14.41
CA HIS A 152 2.35 -10.75 -15.28
C HIS A 152 0.84 -10.65 -15.03
N TYR A 153 0.41 -10.48 -13.79
CA TYR A 153 -0.99 -10.26 -13.41
C TYR A 153 -1.46 -8.81 -13.58
N GLY A 154 -0.67 -7.96 -14.24
CA GLY A 154 -1.04 -6.58 -14.59
C GLY A 154 -0.89 -5.58 -13.45
N MET A 155 -0.14 -5.90 -12.40
CA MET A 155 0.19 -4.94 -11.34
C MET A 155 1.42 -4.12 -11.75
N GLU A 156 1.36 -2.82 -11.52
CA GLU A 156 2.52 -1.94 -11.70
C GLU A 156 3.44 -2.05 -10.48
N VAL A 157 4.66 -2.54 -10.68
CA VAL A 157 5.66 -2.63 -9.62
C VAL A 157 6.68 -1.50 -9.78
N ILE A 158 6.70 -0.57 -8.82
CA ILE A 158 7.64 0.55 -8.81
C ILE A 158 9.03 0.02 -8.52
N THR A 159 10.01 0.39 -9.34
CA THR A 159 11.41 0.06 -9.08
C THR A 159 11.91 0.86 -7.87
N PRO A 160 12.40 0.21 -6.81
CA PRO A 160 12.98 0.92 -5.67
C PRO A 160 14.17 1.77 -6.08
N SER A 161 14.35 2.92 -5.44
CA SER A 161 15.54 3.74 -5.64
C SER A 161 16.75 3.12 -4.93
N THR A 162 17.93 3.36 -5.48
CA THR A 162 19.22 3.11 -4.81
C THR A 162 19.52 4.21 -3.81
N GLY A 163 20.02 3.85 -2.63
CA GLY A 163 20.39 4.84 -1.62
C GLY A 163 20.74 4.22 -0.28
N HIS A 164 20.93 5.08 0.72
CA HIS A 164 21.20 4.65 2.09
C HIS A 164 19.95 4.03 2.70
N LEU A 165 20.04 2.79 3.11
CA LEU A 165 18.94 2.04 3.73
C LEU A 165 18.92 2.26 5.24
N ALA A 166 17.78 2.01 5.89
CA ALA A 166 17.64 2.15 7.35
C ALA A 166 18.55 1.19 8.15
N CYS A 167 18.99 0.08 7.53
CA CYS A 167 19.94 -0.86 8.12
C CYS A 167 21.40 -0.42 8.00
N GLY A 168 21.70 0.75 7.40
CA GLY A 168 23.05 1.27 7.22
C GLY A 168 23.72 0.87 5.89
N ASP A 169 23.11 -0.02 5.12
CA ASP A 169 23.64 -0.45 3.83
C ASP A 169 23.34 0.59 2.73
N ASN A 170 24.17 0.62 1.70
CA ASN A 170 23.90 1.32 0.44
C ASN A 170 23.46 0.28 -0.60
N GLY A 171 22.25 0.42 -1.13
CA GLY A 171 21.75 -0.55 -2.10
C GLY A 171 20.36 -0.21 -2.64
N THR A 172 19.81 -1.13 -3.41
CA THR A 172 18.46 -1.06 -3.97
C THR A 172 17.44 -1.62 -2.96
N GLY A 173 16.34 -0.90 -2.70
CA GLY A 173 15.31 -1.36 -1.75
C GLY A 173 14.64 -0.23 -0.96
N LYS A 174 14.93 1.03 -1.32
CA LYS A 174 14.44 2.23 -0.63
C LYS A 174 13.13 2.72 -1.24
#